data_929c96959c25b922f84fd06679a1942e
#
_entry.id   929c96959c25b922f84fd06679a1942e
#
_cell.length_a   1.000
_cell.length_b   1.000
_cell.length_c   1.000
_cell.angle_alpha   90.00
_cell.angle_beta   90.00
_cell.angle_gamma   90.00
#
_symmetry.space_group_name_H-M   'P 1'
#
loop_
_entity.id
_entity.type
_entity.pdbx_description
1 polymer ?
#
loop_
_entity_poly.entity_id
_entity_poly.type
_entity_poly.pdbx_seq_one_letter_code
_entity_poly.pdbx_strand_id
1 'polypeptide(L)'
;KMLVGEIQPDRGRFDIGETVKFGYYSQDGLHFNEQMKVIDAVRDIAEEISLGDGRKLSASQFLQHFLFTPETQHSYIYKLSGGERRRLYLCTILISNPNFLVLDEPTNDLDIVTLNVLEDYLRNFKGCLIVISHDRYFMDKVVDHLLVFKGNGELKDFPGNYTDYREWKETQEQKAKSEQAEKAKQDNKKTTAEKRNTSC
;
A
#
# COMPACT_ATOMS: atom_id res chain seq x y z
N LYS A 1 2.29 -11.82 1.17
CA LYS A 1 2.08 -13.21 1.68
C LYS A 1 3.41 -13.88 2.04
N MET A 2 4.46 -13.87 1.18
CA MET A 2 5.78 -14.42 1.54
C MET A 2 6.42 -13.70 2.74
N LEU A 3 6.38 -12.37 2.80
CA LEU A 3 6.93 -11.57 3.91
C LEU A 3 6.31 -11.89 5.27
N VAL A 4 5.02 -12.19 5.29
CA VAL A 4 4.27 -12.53 6.52
C VAL A 4 4.26 -14.03 6.81
N GLY A 5 4.97 -14.84 6.02
CA GLY A 5 5.14 -16.28 6.25
C GLY A 5 3.96 -17.16 5.81
N GLU A 6 2.97 -16.62 5.11
CA GLU A 6 1.83 -17.41 4.60
C GLU A 6 2.24 -18.31 3.42
N ILE A 7 3.25 -17.91 2.65
CA ILE A 7 3.77 -18.65 1.50
C ILE A 7 5.28 -18.75 1.63
N GLN A 8 5.83 -19.93 1.39
CA GLN A 8 7.27 -20.15 1.35
C GLN A 8 7.87 -19.65 0.03
N PRO A 9 9.06 -19.02 0.03
CA PRO A 9 9.74 -18.64 -1.21
C PRO A 9 10.30 -19.88 -1.91
N ASP A 10 10.25 -19.90 -3.25
CA ASP A 10 10.86 -20.99 -4.06
C ASP A 10 12.38 -21.04 -3.88
N ARG A 11 13.01 -19.89 -3.66
CA ARG A 11 14.46 -19.74 -3.41
C ARG A 11 14.71 -18.57 -2.48
N GLY A 12 15.83 -18.65 -1.73
CA GLY A 12 16.21 -17.61 -0.78
C GLY A 12 15.56 -17.81 0.58
N ARG A 13 15.80 -16.85 1.47
CA ARG A 13 15.23 -16.85 2.82
C ARG A 13 14.95 -15.41 3.26
N PHE A 14 14.05 -15.26 4.19
CA PHE A 14 13.83 -14.00 4.91
C PHE A 14 14.48 -14.09 6.29
N ASP A 15 15.35 -13.15 6.60
CA ASP A 15 15.88 -12.96 7.96
C ASP A 15 15.10 -11.81 8.60
N ILE A 16 14.18 -12.16 9.53
CA ILE A 16 13.32 -11.21 10.22
C ILE A 16 13.86 -10.99 11.62
N GLY A 17 14.19 -9.75 11.96
CA GLY A 17 14.66 -9.40 13.29
C GLY A 17 13.60 -9.64 14.37
N GLU A 18 14.02 -10.02 15.57
CA GLU A 18 13.14 -10.35 16.71
C GLU A 18 12.23 -9.18 17.14
N THR A 19 12.62 -7.95 16.84
CA THR A 19 11.86 -6.75 17.19
C THR A 19 10.80 -6.38 16.16
N VAL A 20 10.75 -7.08 15.02
CA VAL A 20 9.78 -6.79 13.95
C VAL A 20 8.39 -7.29 14.37
N LYS A 21 7.44 -6.35 14.43
CA LYS A 21 6.02 -6.63 14.65
C LYS A 21 5.26 -6.32 13.37
N PHE A 22 4.81 -7.37 12.69
CA PHE A 22 4.02 -7.23 11.49
C PHE A 22 2.58 -6.85 11.78
N GLY A 23 2.06 -5.87 11.04
CA GLY A 23 0.64 -5.67 10.81
C GLY A 23 0.34 -5.99 9.35
N TYR A 24 -0.57 -6.90 9.08
CA TYR A 24 -0.94 -7.25 7.71
C TYR A 24 -2.45 -7.12 7.51
N TYR A 25 -2.83 -6.15 6.70
CA TYR A 25 -4.20 -5.97 6.25
C TYR A 25 -4.36 -6.63 4.88
N SER A 26 -5.18 -7.68 4.82
CA SER A 26 -5.50 -8.39 3.58
C SER A 26 -7.00 -8.53 3.40
N GLN A 27 -7.45 -8.74 2.16
CA GLN A 27 -8.85 -8.95 1.85
C GLN A 27 -9.42 -10.23 2.49
N ASP A 28 -8.59 -11.26 2.70
CA ASP A 28 -8.98 -12.57 3.22
C ASP A 28 -8.94 -12.66 4.76
N GLY A 29 -8.37 -11.65 5.43
CA GLY A 29 -8.03 -11.70 6.86
C GLY A 29 -9.18 -11.43 7.84
N LEU A 30 -10.42 -11.32 7.38
CA LEU A 30 -11.54 -10.89 8.19
C LEU A 30 -12.17 -12.05 8.98
N HIS A 31 -11.61 -12.38 10.15
CA HIS A 31 -12.17 -13.38 11.06
C HIS A 31 -12.41 -12.78 12.44
N PHE A 32 -13.67 -12.67 12.83
CA PHE A 32 -14.08 -12.23 14.16
C PHE A 32 -14.95 -13.26 14.85
N ASN A 33 -14.86 -13.31 16.16
CA ASN A 33 -15.92 -13.89 16.96
C ASN A 33 -17.13 -12.92 16.94
N GLU A 34 -18.14 -13.23 16.17
CA GLU A 34 -19.31 -12.38 15.97
C GLU A 34 -20.12 -12.09 17.24
N GLN A 35 -19.96 -12.91 18.27
CA GLN A 35 -20.62 -12.73 19.56
C GLN A 35 -19.86 -11.81 20.52
N MET A 36 -18.71 -11.28 20.12
CA MET A 36 -17.98 -10.26 20.87
C MET A 36 -18.55 -8.87 20.58
N LYS A 37 -18.35 -7.94 21.52
CA LYS A 37 -18.56 -6.53 21.27
C LYS A 37 -17.36 -5.95 20.53
N VAL A 38 -17.60 -4.89 19.76
CA VAL A 38 -16.58 -4.17 19.00
C VAL A 38 -15.41 -3.73 19.88
N ILE A 39 -15.71 -3.15 21.04
CA ILE A 39 -14.69 -2.68 21.99
C ILE A 39 -13.86 -3.81 22.57
N ASP A 40 -14.48 -4.96 22.83
CA ASP A 40 -13.79 -6.10 23.42
C ASP A 40 -12.79 -6.70 22.43
N ALA A 41 -13.15 -6.82 21.15
CA ALA A 41 -12.25 -7.29 20.09
C ALA A 41 -10.96 -6.47 19.96
N VAL A 42 -11.03 -5.19 20.29
CA VAL A 42 -9.86 -4.30 20.25
C VAL A 42 -9.09 -4.34 21.56
N ARG A 43 -9.80 -4.36 22.72
CA ARG A 43 -9.19 -4.46 24.05
C ARG A 43 -8.43 -5.75 24.29
N ASP A 44 -8.90 -6.86 23.72
CA ASP A 44 -8.21 -8.15 23.81
C ASP A 44 -6.80 -8.12 23.19
N ILE A 45 -6.56 -7.17 22.27
CA ILE A 45 -5.26 -6.96 21.65
C ILE A 45 -4.42 -5.97 22.44
N ALA A 46 -4.98 -4.81 22.77
CA ALA A 46 -4.35 -3.80 23.59
C ALA A 46 -5.38 -2.83 24.20
N GLU A 47 -5.16 -2.42 25.45
CA GLU A 47 -6.00 -1.42 26.12
C GLU A 47 -5.71 0.01 25.65
N GLU A 48 -4.47 0.28 25.21
CA GLU A 48 -4.02 1.58 24.71
C GLU A 48 -3.03 1.42 23.55
N ILE A 49 -2.95 2.44 22.70
CA ILE A 49 -1.97 2.55 21.62
C ILE A 49 -1.17 3.85 21.78
N SER A 50 0.14 3.79 21.49
CA SER A 50 0.98 4.97 21.37
C SER A 50 1.07 5.40 19.91
N LEU A 51 0.61 6.61 19.60
CA LEU A 51 0.74 7.16 18.26
C LEU A 51 2.17 7.64 18.00
N GLY A 52 2.54 7.76 16.72
CA GLY A 52 3.87 8.20 16.30
C GLY A 52 4.27 9.60 16.80
N ASP A 53 3.32 10.43 17.18
CA ASP A 53 3.51 11.76 17.80
C ASP A 53 3.68 11.72 19.33
N GLY A 54 3.67 10.54 19.95
CA GLY A 54 3.83 10.34 21.40
C GLY A 54 2.53 10.39 22.20
N ARG A 55 1.39 10.67 21.59
CA ARG A 55 0.08 10.61 22.25
C ARG A 55 -0.30 9.16 22.50
N LYS A 56 -0.95 8.92 23.64
CA LYS A 56 -1.57 7.62 23.96
C LYS A 56 -3.08 7.74 23.83
N LEU A 57 -3.68 6.79 23.17
CA LEU A 57 -5.13 6.66 23.08
C LEU A 57 -5.56 5.33 23.71
N SER A 58 -6.64 5.37 24.50
CA SER A 58 -7.32 4.13 24.91
C SER A 58 -7.96 3.45 23.71
N ALA A 59 -8.26 2.16 23.83
CA ALA A 59 -8.96 1.42 22.78
C ALA A 59 -10.28 2.10 22.34
N SER A 60 -11.02 2.67 23.29
CA SER A 60 -12.25 3.43 22.99
C SER A 60 -12.00 4.71 22.22
N GLN A 61 -10.99 5.49 22.60
CA GLN A 61 -10.61 6.73 21.90
C GLN A 61 -10.07 6.41 20.48
N PHE A 62 -9.30 5.32 20.36
CA PHE A 62 -8.81 4.86 19.07
C PHE A 62 -9.94 4.44 18.13
N LEU A 63 -10.93 3.68 18.64
CA LEU A 63 -12.13 3.33 17.89
C LEU A 63 -12.95 4.56 17.48
N GLN A 64 -13.07 5.58 18.38
CA GLN A 64 -13.72 6.84 18.03
C GLN A 64 -12.99 7.57 16.90
N HIS A 65 -11.67 7.57 16.93
CA HIS A 65 -10.86 8.15 15.85
C HIS A 65 -11.14 7.45 14.50
N PHE A 66 -11.40 6.15 14.53
CA PHE A 66 -11.87 5.36 13.38
C PHE A 66 -13.40 5.31 13.24
N LEU A 67 -14.10 6.33 13.71
CA LEU A 67 -15.55 6.57 13.47
C LEU A 67 -16.50 5.54 14.09
N PHE A 68 -16.07 4.81 15.11
CA PHE A 68 -16.97 4.00 15.90
C PHE A 68 -17.55 4.84 17.04
N THR A 69 -18.85 5.12 16.98
CA THR A 69 -19.56 5.82 18.08
C THR A 69 -19.57 4.98 19.35
N PRO A 70 -19.74 5.59 20.54
CA PRO A 70 -19.84 4.84 21.80
C PRO A 70 -20.89 3.72 21.75
N GLU A 71 -22.03 3.96 21.10
CA GLU A 71 -23.10 2.97 20.95
C GLU A 71 -22.64 1.80 20.10
N THR A 72 -21.96 2.08 18.97
CA THR A 72 -21.43 1.05 18.06
C THR A 72 -20.33 0.24 18.74
N GLN A 73 -19.47 0.87 19.54
CA GLN A 73 -18.40 0.18 20.28
C GLN A 73 -18.97 -0.89 21.25
N HIS A 74 -20.13 -0.64 21.84
CA HIS A 74 -20.79 -1.59 22.74
C HIS A 74 -21.74 -2.54 22.05
N SER A 75 -21.92 -2.43 20.73
CA SER A 75 -22.71 -3.38 19.95
C SER A 75 -21.92 -4.65 19.63
N TYR A 76 -22.63 -5.71 19.30
CA TYR A 76 -22.00 -6.98 18.85
C TYR A 76 -21.52 -6.88 17.41
N ILE A 77 -20.42 -7.57 17.08
CA ILE A 77 -19.80 -7.57 15.76
C ILE A 77 -20.74 -8.05 14.65
N TYR A 78 -21.63 -9.04 14.96
CA TYR A 78 -22.60 -9.53 13.98
C TYR A 78 -23.59 -8.45 13.49
N LYS A 79 -23.73 -7.33 14.23
CA LYS A 79 -24.62 -6.21 13.85
C LYS A 79 -23.95 -5.21 12.91
N LEU A 80 -22.63 -5.29 12.77
CA LEU A 80 -21.89 -4.39 11.91
C LEU A 80 -22.16 -4.66 10.43
N SER A 81 -22.23 -3.60 9.64
CA SER A 81 -22.19 -3.68 8.19
C SER A 81 -20.84 -4.23 7.70
N GLY A 82 -20.76 -4.66 6.43
CA GLY A 82 -19.52 -5.16 5.85
C GLY A 82 -18.38 -4.14 5.91
N GLY A 83 -18.66 -2.87 5.63
CA GLY A 83 -17.66 -1.79 5.71
C GLY A 83 -17.19 -1.52 7.14
N GLU A 84 -18.10 -1.54 8.12
CA GLU A 84 -17.73 -1.40 9.54
C GLU A 84 -16.89 -2.57 10.03
N ARG A 85 -17.16 -3.80 9.60
CA ARG A 85 -16.34 -4.98 9.91
C ARG A 85 -14.91 -4.83 9.37
N ARG A 86 -14.76 -4.34 8.13
CA ARG A 86 -13.45 -4.10 7.52
C ARG A 86 -12.68 -2.99 8.23
N ARG A 87 -13.38 -1.93 8.62
CA ARG A 87 -12.83 -0.86 9.44
C ARG A 87 -12.39 -1.36 10.82
N LEU A 88 -13.21 -2.22 11.46
CA LEU A 88 -12.83 -2.87 12.72
C LEU A 88 -11.59 -3.74 12.55
N TYR A 89 -11.51 -4.53 11.48
CA TYR A 89 -10.33 -5.34 11.16
C TYR A 89 -9.06 -4.48 11.02
N LEU A 90 -9.16 -3.36 10.33
CA LEU A 90 -8.06 -2.40 10.27
C LEU A 90 -7.67 -1.93 11.67
N CYS A 91 -8.63 -1.55 12.51
CA CYS A 91 -8.37 -1.13 13.89
C CYS A 91 -7.64 -2.19 14.70
N THR A 92 -8.01 -3.47 14.58
CA THR A 92 -7.33 -4.57 15.31
C THR A 92 -5.88 -4.73 14.89
N ILE A 93 -5.55 -4.50 13.62
CA ILE A 93 -4.17 -4.52 13.13
C ILE A 93 -3.39 -3.34 13.68
N LEU A 94 -3.92 -2.13 13.57
CA LEU A 94 -3.21 -0.92 13.94
C LEU A 94 -3.00 -0.79 15.46
N ILE A 95 -3.97 -1.23 16.28
CA ILE A 95 -3.84 -1.16 17.75
C ILE A 95 -2.78 -2.10 18.30
N SER A 96 -2.43 -3.17 17.57
CA SER A 96 -1.30 -4.05 17.92
C SER A 96 0.06 -3.33 17.91
N ASN A 97 0.05 -2.06 17.47
CA ASN A 97 1.22 -1.20 17.35
C ASN A 97 2.36 -1.85 16.52
N PRO A 98 2.08 -2.23 15.27
CA PRO A 98 3.11 -2.80 14.39
C PRO A 98 4.19 -1.76 14.10
N ASN A 99 5.43 -2.24 13.84
CA ASN A 99 6.50 -1.42 13.29
C ASN A 99 6.84 -1.76 11.84
N PHE A 100 6.16 -2.78 11.30
CA PHE A 100 6.19 -3.14 9.89
C PHE A 100 4.74 -3.40 9.43
N LEU A 101 4.18 -2.49 8.64
CA LEU A 101 2.79 -2.53 8.21
C LEU A 101 2.71 -2.83 6.71
N VAL A 102 1.91 -3.83 6.37
CA VAL A 102 1.59 -4.19 4.99
C VAL A 102 0.09 -4.00 4.76
N LEU A 103 -0.26 -3.15 3.80
CA LEU A 103 -1.65 -2.89 3.40
C LEU A 103 -1.86 -3.41 1.97
N ASP A 104 -2.69 -4.44 1.83
CA ASP A 104 -3.03 -5.07 0.55
C ASP A 104 -4.42 -4.61 0.10
N GLU A 105 -4.46 -3.71 -0.89
CA GLU A 105 -5.66 -3.09 -1.47
C GLU A 105 -6.64 -2.49 -0.43
N PRO A 106 -6.17 -1.64 0.51
CA PRO A 106 -7.05 -1.09 1.55
C PRO A 106 -8.15 -0.20 0.98
N THR A 107 -7.94 0.38 -0.20
CA THR A 107 -8.88 1.30 -0.85
C THR A 107 -10.12 0.62 -1.44
N ASN A 108 -10.06 -0.70 -1.69
CA ASN A 108 -11.20 -1.44 -2.22
C ASN A 108 -12.31 -1.65 -1.17
N ASP A 109 -11.94 -1.64 0.09
CA ASP A 109 -12.76 -2.16 1.17
C ASP A 109 -13.20 -1.10 2.18
N LEU A 110 -12.54 0.06 2.17
CA LEU A 110 -12.77 1.15 3.12
C LEU A 110 -13.48 2.32 2.43
N ASP A 111 -14.40 2.96 3.14
CA ASP A 111 -15.02 4.19 2.68
C ASP A 111 -14.04 5.37 2.73
N ILE A 112 -14.34 6.43 1.95
CA ILE A 112 -13.47 7.61 1.81
C ILE A 112 -13.14 8.25 3.16
N VAL A 113 -14.09 8.28 4.09
CA VAL A 113 -13.88 8.91 5.41
C VAL A 113 -12.89 8.08 6.24
N THR A 114 -13.04 6.76 6.21
CA THR A 114 -12.10 5.83 6.85
C THR A 114 -10.70 5.91 6.21
N LEU A 115 -10.63 6.05 4.88
CA LEU A 115 -9.34 6.22 4.19
C LEU A 115 -8.64 7.51 4.61
N ASN A 116 -9.35 8.64 4.78
CA ASN A 116 -8.75 9.87 5.28
C ASN A 116 -8.18 9.70 6.70
N VAL A 117 -8.88 8.98 7.58
CA VAL A 117 -8.38 8.66 8.93
C VAL A 117 -7.14 7.77 8.86
N LEU A 118 -7.14 6.79 7.97
CA LEU A 118 -5.97 5.92 7.74
C LEU A 118 -4.78 6.73 7.20
N GLU A 119 -4.98 7.62 6.23
CA GLU A 119 -3.94 8.50 5.70
C GLU A 119 -3.30 9.34 6.81
N ASP A 120 -4.10 9.93 7.68
CA ASP A 120 -3.60 10.73 8.81
C ASP A 120 -2.82 9.89 9.82
N TYR A 121 -3.24 8.66 10.07
CA TYR A 121 -2.48 7.70 10.88
C TYR A 121 -1.13 7.36 10.22
N LEU A 122 -1.13 7.06 8.92
CA LEU A 122 0.06 6.64 8.18
C LEU A 122 1.11 7.76 8.05
N ARG A 123 0.70 9.02 7.95
CA ARG A 123 1.63 10.18 7.96
C ARG A 123 2.49 10.25 9.21
N ASN A 124 1.96 9.79 10.34
CA ASN A 124 2.66 9.79 11.62
C ASN A 124 3.28 8.42 11.95
N PHE A 125 3.12 7.44 11.08
CA PHE A 125 3.64 6.11 11.29
C PHE A 125 5.16 6.09 11.13
N LYS A 126 5.87 5.63 12.17
CA LYS A 126 7.34 5.63 12.22
C LYS A 126 7.98 4.30 11.82
N GLY A 127 7.16 3.33 11.41
CA GLY A 127 7.61 2.02 10.98
C GLY A 127 7.83 1.93 9.46
N CYS A 128 8.16 0.74 9.02
CA CYS A 128 8.19 0.41 7.60
C CYS A 128 6.76 0.19 7.09
N LEU A 129 6.39 0.86 6.00
CA LEU A 129 5.07 0.74 5.36
C LEU A 129 5.24 0.17 3.95
N ILE A 130 4.53 -0.90 3.66
CA ILE A 130 4.35 -1.42 2.30
C ILE A 130 2.88 -1.31 1.94
N VAL A 131 2.58 -0.64 0.84
CA VAL A 131 1.23 -0.50 0.30
C VAL A 131 1.17 -1.14 -1.07
N ILE A 132 0.16 -1.99 -1.27
CA ILE A 132 -0.24 -2.51 -2.56
C ILE A 132 -1.60 -1.88 -2.84
N SER A 133 -1.70 -1.05 -3.88
CA SER A 133 -2.95 -0.38 -4.24
C SER A 133 -2.95 0.01 -5.72
N HIS A 134 -4.14 0.07 -6.29
CA HIS A 134 -4.40 0.66 -7.60
C HIS A 134 -4.87 2.12 -7.50
N ASP A 135 -5.13 2.62 -6.30
CA ASP A 135 -5.54 4.01 -6.05
C ASP A 135 -4.33 4.93 -6.01
N ARG A 136 -4.24 5.75 -7.06
CA ARG A 136 -3.12 6.70 -7.25
C ARG A 136 -3.12 7.79 -6.20
N TYR A 137 -4.29 8.31 -5.85
CA TYR A 137 -4.41 9.40 -4.87
C TYR A 137 -3.97 8.96 -3.48
N PHE A 138 -4.36 7.74 -3.10
CA PHE A 138 -3.92 7.15 -1.84
C PHE A 138 -2.40 6.93 -1.84
N MET A 139 -1.84 6.33 -2.92
CA MET A 139 -0.40 6.10 -3.02
C MET A 139 0.39 7.41 -2.96
N ASP A 140 0.00 8.45 -3.70
CA ASP A 140 0.71 9.74 -3.73
C ASP A 140 0.76 10.44 -2.36
N LYS A 141 -0.18 10.12 -1.45
CA LYS A 141 -0.22 10.70 -0.11
C LYS A 141 0.60 9.94 0.93
N VAL A 142 0.79 8.63 0.74
CA VAL A 142 1.32 7.76 1.79
C VAL A 142 2.65 7.10 1.43
N VAL A 143 3.07 7.09 0.14
CA VAL A 143 4.33 6.47 -0.28
C VAL A 143 5.27 7.49 -0.90
N ASP A 144 6.56 7.30 -0.66
CA ASP A 144 7.68 8.08 -1.19
C ASP A 144 8.63 7.24 -2.04
N HIS A 145 8.31 5.96 -2.24
CA HIS A 145 9.13 4.98 -2.93
C HIS A 145 8.27 3.94 -3.62
N LEU A 146 8.61 3.55 -4.85
CA LEU A 146 7.85 2.55 -5.62
C LEU A 146 8.72 1.36 -6.01
N LEU A 147 8.17 0.17 -5.81
CA LEU A 147 8.66 -1.07 -6.38
C LEU A 147 7.79 -1.46 -7.57
N VAL A 148 8.30 -1.28 -8.78
CA VAL A 148 7.55 -1.50 -10.02
C VAL A 148 7.92 -2.85 -10.63
N PHE A 149 6.95 -3.77 -10.65
CA PHE A 149 7.09 -5.07 -11.31
C PHE A 149 6.80 -4.94 -12.80
N LYS A 150 7.81 -5.17 -13.64
CA LYS A 150 7.69 -5.06 -15.11
C LYS A 150 7.36 -6.37 -15.81
N GLY A 151 7.26 -7.47 -15.06
CA GLY A 151 7.16 -8.82 -15.59
C GLY A 151 8.52 -9.49 -15.76
N ASN A 152 8.52 -10.80 -16.09
CA ASN A 152 9.72 -11.62 -16.28
C ASN A 152 10.75 -11.57 -15.13
N GLY A 153 10.30 -11.27 -13.90
CA GLY A 153 11.19 -11.12 -12.74
C GLY A 153 11.96 -9.81 -12.68
N GLU A 154 11.72 -8.88 -13.60
CA GLU A 154 12.33 -7.55 -13.53
C GLU A 154 11.60 -6.66 -12.54
N LEU A 155 12.33 -6.21 -11.51
CA LEU A 155 11.88 -5.27 -10.51
C LEU A 155 12.62 -3.95 -10.70
N LYS A 156 11.88 -2.85 -10.81
CA LYS A 156 12.45 -1.51 -10.83
C LYS A 156 12.16 -0.82 -9.50
N ASP A 157 13.21 -0.38 -8.86
CA ASP A 157 13.18 0.52 -7.73
C ASP A 157 13.13 1.97 -8.23
N PHE A 158 12.17 2.76 -7.72
CA PHE A 158 11.99 4.16 -8.12
C PHE A 158 11.77 5.03 -6.88
N PRO A 159 12.71 5.94 -6.57
CA PRO A 159 12.55 6.92 -5.50
C PRO A 159 11.58 8.01 -5.94
N GLY A 160 10.44 8.09 -5.31
CA GLY A 160 9.37 9.04 -5.60
C GLY A 160 7.98 8.40 -5.49
N ASN A 161 6.95 9.23 -5.57
CA ASN A 161 5.57 8.80 -5.52
C ASN A 161 5.08 8.30 -6.91
N TYR A 162 3.80 7.97 -7.01
CA TYR A 162 3.22 7.45 -8.26
C TYR A 162 3.19 8.51 -9.37
N THR A 163 2.90 9.76 -9.04
CA THR A 163 2.89 10.87 -10.00
C THR A 163 4.29 11.10 -10.58
N ASP A 164 5.33 11.14 -9.74
CA ASP A 164 6.72 11.27 -10.17
C ASP A 164 7.15 10.15 -11.14
N TYR A 165 6.77 8.91 -10.80
CA TYR A 165 7.05 7.76 -11.66
C TYR A 165 6.38 7.86 -13.02
N ARG A 166 5.13 8.30 -13.06
CA ARG A 166 4.38 8.47 -14.29
C ARG A 166 5.01 9.52 -15.21
N GLU A 167 5.37 10.68 -14.68
CA GLU A 167 6.04 11.75 -15.42
C GLU A 167 7.39 11.28 -15.96
N TRP A 168 8.16 10.58 -15.12
CA TRP A 168 9.41 9.97 -15.56
C TRP A 168 9.19 8.99 -16.71
N LYS A 169 8.20 8.11 -16.60
CA LYS A 169 7.88 7.12 -17.63
C LYS A 169 7.47 7.77 -18.95
N GLU A 170 6.60 8.77 -18.92
CA GLU A 170 6.18 9.54 -20.10
C GLU A 170 7.37 10.22 -20.78
N THR A 171 8.29 10.78 -20.00
CA THR A 171 9.52 11.39 -20.52
C THR A 171 10.43 10.36 -21.21
N GLN A 172 10.59 9.15 -20.63
CA GLN A 172 11.39 8.08 -21.25
C GLN A 172 10.78 7.57 -22.56
N GLU A 173 9.46 7.42 -22.60
CA GLU A 173 8.73 7.00 -23.80
C GLU A 173 8.85 8.04 -24.93
N GLN A 174 8.80 9.32 -24.60
CA GLN A 174 9.00 10.41 -25.58
C GLN A 174 10.42 10.42 -26.12
N LYS A 175 11.43 10.25 -25.26
CA LYS A 175 12.83 10.15 -25.68
C LYS A 175 13.06 8.95 -26.60
N ALA A 176 12.55 7.79 -26.23
CA ALA A 176 12.66 6.59 -27.06
C ALA A 176 12.01 6.75 -28.44
N LYS A 177 10.85 7.40 -28.52
CA LYS A 177 10.18 7.70 -29.78
C LYS A 177 10.97 8.69 -30.65
N SER A 178 11.56 9.72 -30.06
CA SER A 178 12.39 10.69 -30.78
C SER A 178 13.66 10.06 -31.33
N GLU A 179 14.35 9.23 -30.54
CA GLU A 179 15.55 8.49 -30.99
C GLU A 179 15.24 7.50 -32.12
N GLN A 180 14.11 6.80 -32.04
CA GLN A 180 13.67 5.92 -33.14
C GLN A 180 13.35 6.69 -34.41
N ALA A 181 12.69 7.84 -34.30
CA ALA A 181 12.40 8.71 -35.44
C ALA A 181 13.66 9.29 -36.10
N GLU A 182 14.68 9.63 -35.30
CA GLU A 182 15.97 10.12 -35.82
C GLU A 182 16.76 9.00 -36.54
N LYS A 183 16.80 7.79 -35.95
CA LYS A 183 17.42 6.61 -36.58
C LYS A 183 16.76 6.28 -37.91
N ALA A 184 15.42 6.25 -37.98
CA ALA A 184 14.68 6.00 -39.20
C ALA A 184 14.96 7.06 -40.30
N LYS A 185 15.14 8.34 -39.92
CA LYS A 185 15.52 9.41 -40.86
C LYS A 185 16.95 9.26 -41.37
N GLN A 186 17.89 8.80 -40.53
CA GLN A 186 19.27 8.55 -40.92
C GLN A 186 19.39 7.36 -41.88
N ASP A 187 18.68 6.27 -41.62
CA ASP A 187 18.68 5.09 -42.50
C ASP A 187 18.05 5.39 -43.86
N ASN A 188 16.95 6.15 -43.91
CA ASN A 188 16.38 6.63 -45.18
C ASN A 188 17.34 7.53 -46.00
N LYS A 189 18.11 8.39 -45.31
CA LYS A 189 19.13 9.21 -46.00
C LYS A 189 20.26 8.38 -46.57
N LYS A 190 20.73 7.35 -45.87
CA LYS A 190 21.77 6.42 -46.35
C LYS A 190 21.31 5.64 -47.58
N THR A 191 20.09 5.06 -47.51
CA THR A 191 19.52 4.30 -48.61
C THR A 191 19.28 5.16 -49.87
N THR A 192 18.94 6.44 -49.69
CA THR A 192 18.73 7.36 -50.81
C THR A 192 20.09 7.84 -51.44
N ALA A 193 21.15 7.95 -50.62
CA ALA A 193 22.50 8.27 -51.12
C ALA A 193 23.13 7.11 -51.86
N GLU A 194 22.95 5.87 -51.40
CA GLU A 194 23.43 4.66 -52.10
C GLU A 194 22.76 4.45 -53.48
N LYS A 195 21.44 4.69 -53.56
CA LYS A 195 20.72 4.61 -54.84
C LYS A 195 21.13 5.64 -55.87
N ARG A 196 21.64 6.81 -55.43
CA ARG A 196 22.17 7.86 -56.34
C ARG A 196 23.55 7.52 -56.86
N ASN A 197 24.38 6.78 -56.14
CA ASN A 197 25.72 6.39 -56.56
C ASN A 197 25.76 5.13 -57.46
N THR A 198 24.65 4.41 -57.60
CA THR A 198 24.58 3.18 -58.47
C THR A 198 23.92 3.45 -59.80
N SER A 199 23.59 4.73 -60.14
CA SER A 199 22.93 5.12 -61.39
C SER A 199 23.81 6.05 -62.26
N CYS A 200 25.16 5.90 -62.19
CA CYS A 200 26.12 6.47 -63.16
C CYS A 200 26.85 5.38 -63.90
#